data_1ab19b0550d363351dc7c6fedeafc9f8
#
_entry.id   1ab19b0550d363351dc7c6fedeafc9f8
#
_cell.length_a   1.000
_cell.length_b   1.000
_cell.length_c   1.000
_cell.angle_alpha   90.00
_cell.angle_beta   90.00
_cell.angle_gamma   90.00
#
_symmetry.space_group_name_H-M   'P 1'
#
loop_
_entity.id
_entity.type
_entity.pdbx_description
1 polymer ?
#
loop_
_entity_poly.entity_id
_entity_poly.type
_entity_poly.pdbx_seq_one_letter_code
_entity_poly.pdbx_strand_id
1 'polypeptide(L)'
;DETFRDFKRLGDWEYALGVNFMNQHLSHMTIAGARKYDYPPVFTRLSPWWEDYKVLNDYFARLSLVLSQGEQMNDILVLEPTTTIWLYYSYVMNDPRCMEIGSAFQRFVTTLEKAQAEYDLGSENIIKDRGSVRGGKFVVGKRAYAKVVIPPMTENLNAGTFSLIRQFV
;
A
#
# COMPACT_ATOMS: atom_id res chain seq x y z
N ASP A 1 -8.66 18.27 -17.01
CA ASP A 1 -7.28 18.79 -17.01
C ASP A 1 -6.82 18.88 -15.55
N GLU A 2 -5.73 18.19 -15.20
CA GLU A 2 -5.17 18.20 -13.86
C GLU A 2 -4.22 19.38 -13.67
N THR A 3 -4.23 19.94 -12.48
CA THR A 3 -3.37 21.06 -12.06
C THR A 3 -2.32 20.59 -11.06
N PHE A 4 -1.32 21.42 -10.76
CA PHE A 4 -0.36 21.13 -9.68
C PHE A 4 -1.02 20.93 -8.30
N ARG A 5 -2.18 21.56 -8.08
CA ARG A 5 -2.98 21.30 -6.87
C ARG A 5 -3.51 19.87 -6.83
N ASP A 6 -3.95 19.35 -7.97
CA ASP A 6 -4.47 17.98 -8.06
C ASP A 6 -3.34 16.96 -7.87
N PHE A 7 -2.19 17.15 -8.52
CA PHE A 7 -1.00 16.33 -8.32
C PHE A 7 -0.52 16.38 -6.88
N LYS A 8 -0.48 17.56 -6.27
CA LYS A 8 -0.11 17.70 -4.87
C LYS A 8 -1.07 16.96 -3.96
N ARG A 9 -2.38 17.11 -4.15
CA ARG A 9 -3.41 16.43 -3.35
C ARG A 9 -3.30 14.91 -3.45
N LEU A 10 -3.10 14.39 -4.65
CA LEU A 10 -2.92 12.95 -4.88
C LEU A 10 -1.65 12.46 -4.19
N GLY A 11 -0.53 13.13 -4.40
CA GLY A 11 0.74 12.77 -3.78
C GLY A 11 0.69 12.88 -2.25
N ASP A 12 0.11 13.93 -1.68
CA ASP A 12 -0.07 14.07 -0.21
C ASP A 12 -0.84 12.87 0.36
N TRP A 13 -1.89 12.43 -0.34
CA TRP A 13 -2.66 11.25 0.05
C TRP A 13 -1.82 9.97 0.00
N GLU A 14 -1.03 9.76 -1.04
CA GLU A 14 -0.14 8.60 -1.15
C GLU A 14 0.92 8.60 -0.05
N TYR A 15 1.53 9.78 0.26
CA TYR A 15 2.48 9.90 1.36
C TYR A 15 1.84 9.67 2.73
N ALA A 16 0.58 10.09 2.92
CA ALA A 16 -0.17 9.77 4.14
C ALA A 16 -0.43 8.27 4.30
N LEU A 17 -0.47 7.51 3.20
CA LEU A 17 -0.60 6.04 3.19
C LEU A 17 0.74 5.30 3.31
N GLY A 18 1.86 6.01 3.50
CA GLY A 18 3.16 5.41 3.76
C GLY A 18 4.13 5.40 2.56
N VAL A 19 3.75 5.97 1.42
CA VAL A 19 4.71 6.20 0.33
C VAL A 19 5.77 7.18 0.80
N ASN A 20 7.05 6.91 0.54
CA ASN A 20 8.16 7.77 0.92
C ASN A 20 9.08 8.13 -0.26
N PHE A 21 8.74 7.68 -1.44
CA PHE A 21 9.41 8.05 -2.69
C PHE A 21 8.41 8.04 -3.82
N MET A 22 8.41 9.10 -4.63
CA MET A 22 7.46 9.26 -5.74
C MET A 22 8.20 9.45 -7.07
N ASN A 23 7.75 8.73 -8.07
CA ASN A 23 8.15 8.91 -9.46
C ASN A 23 6.90 8.92 -10.34
N GLN A 24 6.60 10.08 -10.92
CA GLN A 24 5.40 10.20 -11.76
C GLN A 24 5.52 9.33 -13.02
N HIS A 25 4.43 8.70 -13.37
CA HIS A 25 4.30 7.85 -14.54
C HIS A 25 3.66 8.64 -15.68
N LEU A 26 4.26 8.69 -16.76
CA LEU A 26 5.61 8.62 -17.26
C LEU A 26 5.82 9.79 -18.21
N SER A 27 6.47 9.53 -19.32
CA SER A 27 6.75 10.56 -20.31
C SER A 27 6.92 9.94 -21.69
N HIS A 28 6.48 10.66 -22.71
CA HIS A 28 6.75 10.32 -24.10
C HIS A 28 8.02 11.01 -24.59
N MET A 29 8.78 10.36 -25.47
CA MET A 29 9.90 11.00 -26.16
C MET A 29 9.45 12.12 -27.07
N THR A 30 8.23 12.04 -27.60
CA THR A 30 7.59 13.02 -28.46
C THR A 30 6.10 13.04 -28.24
N ILE A 31 5.48 14.21 -28.42
CA ILE A 31 4.02 14.40 -28.42
C ILE A 31 3.47 14.63 -29.82
N ALA A 32 4.18 14.22 -30.86
CA ALA A 32 3.73 14.36 -32.24
C ALA A 32 2.54 13.43 -32.54
N GLY A 33 1.58 13.92 -33.32
CA GLY A 33 0.43 13.14 -33.74
C GLY A 33 -0.49 12.72 -32.59
N ALA A 34 -0.94 11.47 -32.61
CA ALA A 34 -1.87 10.90 -31.62
C ALA A 34 -1.26 10.76 -30.21
N ARG A 35 0.06 10.79 -30.05
CA ARG A 35 0.73 10.65 -28.74
C ARG A 35 0.34 11.73 -27.73
N LYS A 36 -0.02 12.93 -28.19
CA LYS A 36 -0.47 14.01 -27.29
C LYS A 36 -1.82 13.75 -26.63
N TYR A 37 -2.55 12.72 -27.06
CA TYR A 37 -3.84 12.30 -26.51
C TYR A 37 -3.76 10.93 -25.84
N ASP A 38 -2.58 10.31 -25.85
CA ASP A 38 -2.37 8.97 -25.33
C ASP A 38 -1.91 9.02 -23.88
N TYR A 39 -2.12 7.92 -23.18
CA TYR A 39 -1.60 7.68 -21.83
C TYR A 39 -0.12 7.27 -21.90
N PRO A 40 0.73 7.69 -20.96
CA PRO A 40 0.49 8.49 -19.76
C PRO A 40 0.54 10.02 -19.99
N PRO A 41 0.16 10.85 -18.97
CA PRO A 41 0.40 12.29 -18.99
C PRO A 41 1.88 12.62 -19.20
N VAL A 42 2.16 13.75 -19.83
CA VAL A 42 3.53 14.13 -20.20
C VAL A 42 4.17 15.00 -19.12
N PHE A 43 5.07 14.40 -18.32
CA PHE A 43 5.91 15.10 -17.33
C PHE A 43 7.30 15.38 -17.90
N THR A 44 7.39 16.23 -18.94
CA THR A 44 8.65 16.56 -19.59
C THR A 44 8.68 18.01 -20.06
N ARG A 45 9.86 18.39 -20.59
CA ARG A 45 10.07 19.67 -21.29
C ARG A 45 9.09 19.96 -22.44
N LEU A 46 8.29 18.99 -22.82
CA LEU A 46 7.24 19.16 -23.84
C LEU A 46 5.94 19.70 -23.25
N SER A 47 5.81 19.74 -21.93
CA SER A 47 4.67 20.34 -21.24
C SER A 47 4.88 21.83 -21.04
N PRO A 48 3.84 22.66 -21.26
CA PRO A 48 3.96 24.11 -21.14
C PRO A 48 4.32 24.60 -19.73
N TRP A 49 4.06 23.81 -18.71
CA TRP A 49 4.33 24.09 -17.30
C TRP A 49 5.65 23.49 -16.78
N TRP A 50 6.52 22.98 -17.67
CA TRP A 50 7.73 22.27 -17.28
C TRP A 50 8.68 23.07 -16.39
N GLU A 51 8.87 24.34 -16.67
CA GLU A 51 9.74 25.22 -15.87
C GLU A 51 9.23 25.37 -14.43
N ASP A 52 7.91 25.40 -14.25
CA ASP A 52 7.27 25.51 -12.93
C ASP A 52 7.18 24.18 -12.20
N TYR A 53 7.37 23.05 -12.89
CA TYR A 53 7.27 21.71 -12.30
C TYR A 53 8.28 21.48 -11.17
N LYS A 54 9.39 22.21 -11.18
CA LYS A 54 10.37 22.20 -10.11
C LYS A 54 9.76 22.52 -8.73
N VAL A 55 8.76 23.35 -8.64
CA VAL A 55 8.08 23.69 -7.37
C VAL A 55 7.44 22.44 -6.75
N LEU A 56 6.79 21.62 -7.57
CA LEU A 56 6.17 20.36 -7.11
C LEU A 56 7.23 19.31 -6.78
N ASN A 57 8.27 19.19 -7.59
CA ASN A 57 9.38 18.28 -7.34
C ASN A 57 10.13 18.61 -6.06
N ASP A 58 10.44 19.88 -5.79
CA ASP A 58 11.09 20.31 -4.57
C ASP A 58 10.23 20.03 -3.32
N TYR A 59 8.91 20.17 -3.45
CA TYR A 59 7.97 19.81 -2.39
C TYR A 59 8.05 18.31 -2.06
N PHE A 60 7.89 17.45 -3.05
CA PHE A 60 7.93 16.00 -2.83
C PHE A 60 9.32 15.49 -2.47
N ALA A 61 10.39 16.11 -2.97
CA ALA A 61 11.76 15.76 -2.56
C ALA A 61 11.99 16.01 -1.05
N ARG A 62 11.52 17.15 -0.52
CA ARG A 62 11.58 17.42 0.92
C ARG A 62 10.73 16.46 1.73
N LEU A 63 9.52 16.18 1.28
CA LEU A 63 8.61 15.25 1.94
C LEU A 63 9.20 13.83 1.93
N SER A 64 9.75 13.37 0.80
CA SER A 64 10.45 12.09 0.70
C SER A 64 11.63 12.02 1.66
N LEU A 65 12.44 13.07 1.73
CA LEU A 65 13.60 13.12 2.65
C LEU A 65 13.14 12.95 4.10
N VAL A 66 12.14 13.69 4.53
CA VAL A 66 11.64 13.64 5.92
C VAL A 66 11.03 12.27 6.24
N LEU A 67 10.17 11.76 5.37
CA LEU A 67 9.43 10.52 5.61
C LEU A 67 10.27 9.25 5.38
N SER A 68 11.43 9.36 4.73
CA SER A 68 12.39 8.26 4.62
C SER A 68 13.31 8.13 5.83
N GLN A 69 13.28 9.08 6.76
CA GLN A 69 14.08 9.04 7.99
C GLN A 69 13.30 8.36 9.13
N GLY A 70 14.04 7.60 9.94
CA GLY A 70 13.44 6.94 11.10
C GLY A 70 12.62 5.70 10.75
N GLU A 71 11.75 5.32 11.66
CA GLU A 71 10.85 4.15 11.52
C GLU A 71 9.43 4.56 11.91
N GLN A 72 8.46 4.08 11.12
CA GLN A 72 7.04 4.26 11.46
C GLN A 72 6.73 3.55 12.77
N MET A 73 6.05 4.22 13.68
CA MET A 73 5.66 3.68 14.97
C MET A 73 4.25 3.11 14.91
N ASN A 74 4.13 1.79 14.87
CA ASN A 74 2.86 1.09 15.02
C ASN A 74 3.07 -0.26 15.72
N ASP A 75 2.03 -0.80 16.31
CA ASP A 75 2.05 -2.08 17.02
C ASP A 75 0.96 -3.07 16.55
N ILE A 76 0.33 -2.76 15.42
CA ILE A 76 -0.77 -3.54 14.83
C ILE A 76 -0.30 -4.17 13.52
N LEU A 77 -0.45 -5.50 13.43
CA LEU A 77 -0.30 -6.26 12.19
C LEU A 77 -1.68 -6.69 11.71
N VAL A 78 -2.09 -6.26 10.54
CA VAL A 78 -3.31 -6.74 9.88
C VAL A 78 -2.95 -7.78 8.85
N LEU A 79 -3.46 -9.00 8.98
CA LEU A 79 -3.19 -10.05 8.00
C LEU A 79 -3.90 -9.77 6.67
N GLU A 80 -3.23 -10.06 5.57
CA GLU A 80 -3.85 -10.02 4.26
C GLU A 80 -4.69 -11.29 4.04
N PRO A 81 -5.96 -11.20 3.56
CA PRO A 81 -6.81 -12.37 3.32
C PRO A 81 -6.45 -13.10 2.03
N THR A 82 -5.18 -13.06 1.60
CA THR A 82 -4.70 -13.59 0.32
C THR A 82 -4.92 -15.09 0.21
N THR A 83 -4.64 -15.87 1.28
CA THR A 83 -4.83 -17.32 1.29
C THR A 83 -6.31 -17.70 1.16
N THR A 84 -7.21 -16.90 1.76
CA THR A 84 -8.65 -17.08 1.58
C THR A 84 -9.09 -16.75 0.15
N ILE A 85 -8.58 -15.65 -0.42
CA ILE A 85 -8.92 -15.27 -1.80
C ILE A 85 -8.51 -16.37 -2.79
N TRP A 86 -7.37 -17.03 -2.58
CA TRP A 86 -6.90 -18.10 -3.46
C TRP A 86 -7.80 -19.33 -3.49
N LEU A 87 -8.65 -19.55 -2.49
CA LEU A 87 -9.65 -20.62 -2.52
C LEU A 87 -10.72 -20.39 -3.62
N TYR A 88 -10.95 -19.13 -3.97
CA TYR A 88 -12.01 -18.71 -4.89
C TYR A 88 -11.47 -18.13 -6.21
N TYR A 89 -10.17 -17.82 -6.26
CA TYR A 89 -9.59 -17.17 -7.44
C TYR A 89 -9.49 -18.13 -8.61
N SER A 90 -10.00 -17.70 -9.76
CA SER A 90 -9.83 -18.35 -11.04
C SER A 90 -9.62 -17.32 -12.13
N TYR A 91 -8.66 -17.58 -13.03
CA TYR A 91 -8.39 -16.70 -14.16
C TYR A 91 -9.56 -16.63 -15.16
N VAL A 92 -10.31 -17.73 -15.27
CA VAL A 92 -11.39 -17.88 -16.26
C VAL A 92 -12.76 -17.49 -15.70
N MET A 93 -12.97 -17.64 -14.40
CA MET A 93 -14.24 -17.38 -13.73
C MET A 93 -14.03 -16.38 -12.60
N ASN A 94 -14.63 -15.20 -12.75
CA ASN A 94 -14.69 -14.23 -11.65
C ASN A 94 -15.68 -14.72 -10.59
N ASP A 95 -15.19 -15.41 -9.57
CA ASP A 95 -16.03 -15.78 -8.43
C ASP A 95 -16.43 -14.53 -7.67
N PRO A 96 -17.73 -14.26 -7.47
CA PRO A 96 -18.20 -13.11 -6.70
C PRO A 96 -17.61 -13.04 -5.29
N ARG A 97 -17.25 -14.18 -4.71
CA ARG A 97 -16.64 -14.28 -3.38
C ARG A 97 -15.30 -13.54 -3.29
N CYS A 98 -14.48 -13.59 -4.34
CA CYS A 98 -13.24 -12.81 -4.40
C CYS A 98 -13.50 -11.31 -4.26
N MET A 99 -14.51 -10.80 -4.96
CA MET A 99 -14.89 -9.40 -4.90
C MET A 99 -15.48 -8.99 -3.54
N GLU A 100 -16.26 -9.89 -2.92
CA GLU A 100 -16.81 -9.68 -1.58
C GLU A 100 -15.70 -9.57 -0.53
N ILE A 101 -14.76 -10.52 -0.51
CA ILE A 101 -13.62 -10.55 0.41
C ILE A 101 -12.73 -9.32 0.20
N GLY A 102 -12.38 -9.00 -1.06
CA GLY A 102 -11.58 -7.83 -1.39
C GLY A 102 -12.25 -6.52 -0.95
N SER A 103 -13.55 -6.38 -1.21
CA SER A 103 -14.33 -5.21 -0.81
C SER A 103 -14.47 -5.09 0.71
N ALA A 104 -14.62 -6.21 1.42
CA ALA A 104 -14.67 -6.23 2.88
C ALA A 104 -13.32 -5.80 3.48
N PHE A 105 -12.22 -6.32 2.94
CA PHE A 105 -10.87 -5.94 3.34
C PHE A 105 -10.59 -4.45 3.08
N GLN A 106 -10.93 -3.95 1.89
CA GLN A 106 -10.78 -2.53 1.56
C GLN A 106 -11.57 -1.62 2.50
N ARG A 107 -12.82 -1.97 2.81
CA ARG A 107 -13.62 -1.21 3.80
C ARG A 107 -13.00 -1.24 5.19
N PHE A 108 -12.46 -2.40 5.59
CA PHE A 108 -11.83 -2.57 6.89
C PHE A 108 -10.59 -1.68 7.03
N VAL A 109 -9.63 -1.74 6.09
CA VAL A 109 -8.42 -0.90 6.14
C VAL A 109 -8.76 0.58 6.02
N THR A 110 -9.73 0.95 5.17
CA THR A 110 -10.22 2.34 5.08
C THR A 110 -10.81 2.83 6.41
N THR A 111 -11.40 1.94 7.21
CA THR A 111 -11.91 2.31 8.54
C THR A 111 -10.76 2.58 9.52
N LEU A 112 -9.68 1.80 9.46
CA LEU A 112 -8.48 2.06 10.25
C LEU A 112 -7.82 3.40 9.86
N GLU A 113 -7.69 3.68 8.56
CA GLU A 113 -7.19 4.95 8.05
C GLU A 113 -7.99 6.15 8.57
N LYS A 114 -9.32 6.07 8.48
CA LYS A 114 -10.22 7.13 8.99
C LYS A 114 -10.12 7.29 10.50
N ALA A 115 -9.83 6.24 11.22
CA ALA A 115 -9.60 6.25 12.67
C ALA A 115 -8.18 6.68 13.05
N GLN A 116 -7.31 6.96 12.07
CA GLN A 116 -5.89 7.26 12.28
C GLN A 116 -5.17 6.17 13.08
N ALA A 117 -5.54 4.92 12.88
CA ALA A 117 -4.90 3.77 13.50
C ALA A 117 -3.80 3.25 12.58
N GLU A 118 -2.56 3.40 12.99
CA GLU A 118 -1.40 2.93 12.23
C GLU A 118 -1.28 1.41 12.30
N TYR A 119 -1.01 0.79 11.16
CA TYR A 119 -0.84 -0.66 11.03
C TYR A 119 0.12 -1.02 9.91
N ASP A 120 0.68 -2.24 9.95
CA ASP A 120 1.35 -2.86 8.81
C ASP A 120 0.47 -3.97 8.23
N LEU A 121 0.55 -4.20 6.93
CA LEU A 121 -0.06 -5.36 6.28
C LEU A 121 0.86 -6.58 6.38
N GLY A 122 0.30 -7.71 6.79
CA GLY A 122 1.01 -8.96 7.00
C GLY A 122 0.74 -10.00 5.93
N SER A 123 1.68 -10.14 4.99
CA SER A 123 1.66 -11.24 4.04
C SER A 123 2.09 -12.54 4.72
N GLU A 124 1.29 -13.59 4.58
CA GLU A 124 1.59 -14.91 5.17
C GLU A 124 2.87 -15.54 4.62
N ASN A 125 3.27 -15.21 3.40
CA ASN A 125 4.55 -15.67 2.84
C ASN A 125 5.74 -15.06 3.58
N ILE A 126 5.68 -13.76 3.91
CA ILE A 126 6.71 -13.08 4.68
C ILE A 126 6.71 -13.60 6.13
N ILE A 127 5.54 -13.80 6.71
CA ILE A 127 5.37 -14.36 8.06
C ILE A 127 5.97 -15.76 8.14
N LYS A 128 5.76 -16.61 7.14
CA LYS A 128 6.36 -17.94 7.05
C LYS A 128 7.88 -17.91 7.16
N ASP A 129 8.52 -16.97 6.46
CA ASP A 129 9.98 -16.91 6.36
C ASP A 129 10.64 -16.12 7.51
N ARG A 130 9.92 -15.15 8.07
CA ARG A 130 10.48 -14.17 9.01
C ARG A 130 9.65 -13.98 10.29
N GLY A 131 8.57 -14.75 10.47
CA GLY A 131 7.70 -14.68 11.63
C GLY A 131 8.25 -15.42 12.83
N SER A 132 8.03 -14.89 14.02
CA SER A 132 8.31 -15.55 15.31
C SER A 132 7.51 -14.89 16.43
N VAL A 133 7.41 -15.55 17.57
CA VAL A 133 6.87 -14.94 18.80
C VAL A 133 8.00 -14.80 19.80
N ARG A 134 8.23 -13.58 20.29
CA ARG A 134 9.31 -13.28 21.26
C ARG A 134 8.86 -12.22 22.25
N GLY A 135 9.08 -12.46 23.54
CA GLY A 135 8.76 -11.48 24.59
C GLY A 135 7.30 -11.02 24.60
N GLY A 136 6.35 -11.92 24.29
CA GLY A 136 4.93 -11.58 24.21
C GLY A 136 4.53 -10.70 23.00
N LYS A 137 5.41 -10.59 21.99
CA LYS A 137 5.15 -9.87 20.75
C LYS A 137 5.16 -10.81 19.57
N PHE A 138 4.30 -10.50 18.58
CA PHE A 138 4.35 -11.12 17.25
C PHE A 138 5.40 -10.37 16.42
N VAL A 139 6.46 -11.06 16.01
CA VAL A 139 7.60 -10.45 15.34
C VAL A 139 7.66 -10.88 13.89
N VAL A 140 7.81 -9.94 12.97
CA VAL A 140 8.05 -10.20 11.54
C VAL A 140 9.28 -9.40 11.10
N GLY A 141 10.37 -10.09 10.82
CA GLY A 141 11.65 -9.47 10.51
C GLY A 141 12.16 -8.57 11.65
N LYS A 142 12.19 -7.26 11.42
CA LYS A 142 12.61 -6.26 12.41
C LYS A 142 11.45 -5.66 13.22
N ARG A 143 10.21 -5.91 12.81
CA ARG A 143 9.02 -5.30 13.41
C ARG A 143 8.42 -6.20 14.49
N ALA A 144 7.93 -5.61 15.56
CA ALA A 144 7.34 -6.32 16.69
C ALA A 144 5.96 -5.73 17.03
N TYR A 145 4.93 -6.55 16.96
CA TYR A 145 3.53 -6.13 17.09
C TYR A 145 2.93 -6.61 18.40
N ALA A 146 2.15 -5.74 19.03
CA ALA A 146 1.36 -6.07 20.21
C ALA A 146 -0.02 -6.65 19.86
N LYS A 147 -0.47 -6.45 18.63
CA LYS A 147 -1.78 -6.89 18.13
C LYS A 147 -1.64 -7.50 16.76
N VAL A 148 -2.31 -8.63 16.56
CA VAL A 148 -2.50 -9.26 15.24
C VAL A 148 -3.98 -9.27 14.95
N VAL A 149 -4.37 -8.70 13.83
CA VAL A 149 -5.76 -8.57 13.43
C VAL A 149 -6.03 -9.47 12.23
N ILE A 150 -7.01 -10.34 12.36
CA ILE A 150 -7.55 -11.15 11.27
C ILE A 150 -8.72 -10.37 10.68
N PRO A 151 -8.65 -9.91 9.44
CA PRO A 151 -9.68 -9.06 8.85
C PRO A 151 -11.00 -9.84 8.64
N PRO A 152 -12.12 -9.13 8.46
CA PRO A 152 -13.41 -9.75 8.18
C PRO A 152 -13.35 -10.67 6.96
N MET A 153 -14.14 -11.74 6.98
CA MET A 153 -14.25 -12.74 5.90
C MET A 153 -12.96 -13.55 5.63
N THR A 154 -12.00 -13.55 6.55
CA THR A 154 -10.87 -14.50 6.50
C THR A 154 -11.38 -15.89 6.88
N GLU A 155 -11.28 -16.85 5.99
CA GLU A 155 -11.78 -18.21 6.17
C GLU A 155 -10.63 -19.22 6.34
N ASN A 156 -9.43 -18.85 5.90
CA ASN A 156 -8.29 -19.74 5.91
C ASN A 156 -6.99 -18.97 6.20
N LEU A 157 -6.08 -19.64 6.87
CA LEU A 157 -4.70 -19.19 7.13
C LEU A 157 -3.74 -20.34 6.86
N ASN A 158 -2.52 -20.02 6.47
CA ASN A 158 -1.44 -21.00 6.37
C ASN A 158 -1.13 -21.60 7.75
N ALA A 159 -0.82 -22.89 7.80
CA ALA A 159 -0.54 -23.62 9.04
C ALA A 159 0.58 -22.95 9.89
N GLY A 160 1.60 -22.37 9.25
CA GLY A 160 2.66 -21.63 9.92
C GLY A 160 2.15 -20.36 10.61
N THR A 161 1.36 -19.55 9.92
CA THR A 161 0.74 -18.34 10.48
C THR A 161 -0.19 -18.70 11.64
N PHE A 162 -1.03 -19.71 11.46
CA PHE A 162 -1.93 -20.19 12.50
C PHE A 162 -1.17 -20.67 13.75
N SER A 163 -0.07 -21.42 13.57
CA SER A 163 0.77 -21.88 14.67
C SER A 163 1.40 -20.71 15.44
N LEU A 164 1.89 -19.69 14.73
CA LEU A 164 2.46 -18.49 15.38
C LEU A 164 1.39 -17.68 16.13
N ILE A 165 0.19 -17.55 15.59
CA ILE A 165 -0.93 -16.89 16.29
C ILE A 165 -1.27 -17.64 17.57
N ARG A 166 -1.33 -18.97 17.55
CA ARG A 166 -1.56 -19.80 18.75
C ARG A 166 -0.48 -19.66 19.82
N GLN A 167 0.76 -19.36 19.43
CA GLN A 167 1.84 -19.10 20.38
C GLN A 167 1.78 -17.67 20.94
N PHE A 168 1.21 -16.77 20.19
CA PHE A 168 1.12 -15.35 20.54
C PHE A 168 -0.01 -15.06 21.53
N VAL A 169 -1.13 -15.79 21.47
CA VAL A 169 -2.29 -15.70 22.37
C VAL A 169 -2.07 -16.57 23.59
#